data_d0d356f00d5d7752009b8b322a428c24
#
_entry.id   d0d356f00d5d7752009b8b322a428c24
#
_cell.length_a   1.000
_cell.length_b   1.000
_cell.length_c   1.000
_cell.angle_alpha   90.00
_cell.angle_beta   90.00
_cell.angle_gamma   90.00
#
_symmetry.space_group_name_H-M   'P 1'
#
loop_
_entity.id
_entity.type
_entity.pdbx_description
1 polymer ?
#
loop_
_entity_poly.entity_id
_entity_poly.type
_entity_poly.pdbx_seq_one_letter_code
_entity_poly.pdbx_strand_id
1 'polypeptide(L)'
;MKQISLFIISVLLSVSLFAQSDNSKEKKEAEKKPYLNLWVLIQNDFIYDFKQMDPDWIGGFRPSKIPVYPTDPGWGTNGGLYYSMRPSTFKFEGVIPVNHKWSELKLRFEFDLFGMGAYAGETAIRFRQAYGDWGPWRIGKDWSTFIDLEAFPNIYDWWGPSGMALLPSATLRFTQDLSPKARIEVALEVPGNNVDPGYLRQIDPLLINVKPKEVVPDFITRFSHRGKWGYFKTALLLRRLEFEVLSIQNEKALSKSEFGWAMNFSTGIFTFNKKGKLKLQTVFGHGYAGYNNDGGVEIAPDEHFKATVPFQYGFVAFYDYSFSPKWSTSFGYSETVFDNSAGQEESAFHRSQYSVAQLNYYVIPGRLQLGLNFQFGKKYNKDGNSADDERMLFNVTYLFSTVK
;
A
#
# COMPACT_ATOMS: atom_id res chain seq x y z
N MET A 1 -8.86 19.55 -23.87
CA MET A 1 -7.39 19.71 -23.96
C MET A 1 -6.88 21.13 -23.70
N LYS A 2 -7.43 22.19 -24.30
CA LYS A 2 -6.95 23.58 -24.05
C LYS A 2 -7.10 24.10 -22.62
N GLN A 3 -8.12 23.69 -21.86
CA GLN A 3 -8.35 24.18 -20.48
C GLN A 3 -7.44 23.51 -19.43
N ILE A 4 -7.00 22.27 -19.67
CA ILE A 4 -6.06 21.56 -18.77
C ILE A 4 -4.65 22.13 -18.91
N SER A 5 -4.24 22.50 -20.11
CA SER A 5 -2.94 23.17 -20.35
C SER A 5 -2.84 24.52 -19.66
N LEU A 6 -3.93 25.29 -19.56
CA LEU A 6 -3.93 26.59 -18.87
C LEU A 6 -3.80 26.44 -17.33
N PHE A 7 -4.39 25.39 -16.74
CA PHE A 7 -4.29 25.14 -15.30
C PHE A 7 -2.88 24.73 -14.88
N ILE A 8 -2.21 23.88 -15.66
CA ILE A 8 -0.82 23.46 -15.40
C ILE A 8 0.15 24.65 -15.58
N ILE A 9 -0.08 25.50 -16.56
CA ILE A 9 0.73 26.70 -16.81
C ILE A 9 0.53 27.75 -15.70
N SER A 10 -0.68 27.91 -15.15
CA SER A 10 -0.94 28.84 -14.05
C SER A 10 -0.30 28.39 -12.72
N VAL A 11 -0.20 27.08 -12.46
CA VAL A 11 0.51 26.53 -11.29
C VAL A 11 2.03 26.70 -11.45
N LEU A 12 2.58 26.55 -12.65
CA LEU A 12 4.01 26.75 -12.91
C LEU A 12 4.41 28.24 -12.89
N LEU A 13 3.55 29.16 -13.30
CA LEU A 13 3.81 30.60 -13.26
C LEU A 13 3.72 31.21 -11.86
N SER A 14 2.93 30.63 -10.94
CA SER A 14 2.90 31.07 -9.55
C SER A 14 4.17 30.72 -8.76
N VAL A 15 4.98 29.77 -9.24
CA VAL A 15 6.26 29.38 -8.60
C VAL A 15 7.40 30.35 -8.91
N SER A 16 7.33 31.08 -10.03
CA SER A 16 8.41 32.01 -10.46
C SER A 16 8.37 33.40 -9.79
N LEU A 17 7.31 33.75 -9.07
CA LEU A 17 7.15 35.09 -8.46
C LEU A 17 7.71 35.23 -7.03
N PHE A 18 8.29 34.16 -6.45
CA PHE A 18 8.88 34.21 -5.10
C PHE A 18 10.42 34.19 -5.06
N ALA A 19 11.09 34.39 -6.20
CA ALA A 19 12.54 34.49 -6.26
C ALA A 19 13.00 35.96 -6.27
N GLN A 20 12.82 36.68 -5.15
CA GLN A 20 13.56 37.92 -4.92
C GLN A 20 14.59 37.71 -3.82
N SER A 21 15.82 38.03 -4.16
CA SER A 21 17.05 37.92 -3.38
C SER A 21 17.03 38.80 -2.13
N ASP A 22 17.36 38.21 -1.01
CA ASP A 22 17.80 38.95 0.18
C ASP A 22 19.31 38.72 0.36
N ASN A 23 20.09 39.75 0.06
CA ASN A 23 21.53 39.80 0.27
C ASN A 23 21.82 40.20 1.70
N SER A 24 22.00 39.29 2.62
CA SER A 24 22.53 39.56 3.95
C SER A 24 23.47 38.49 4.45
N LYS A 25 24.76 38.90 4.46
CA LYS A 25 25.92 38.42 5.24
C LYS A 25 26.08 36.90 5.41
N GLU A 26 26.87 36.31 4.54
CA GLU A 26 27.46 34.97 4.67
C GLU A 26 28.28 34.85 5.98
N LYS A 27 27.75 34.15 6.96
CA LYS A 27 28.60 33.38 7.87
C LYS A 27 29.03 32.14 7.10
N LYS A 28 30.34 31.91 6.91
CA LYS A 28 30.88 30.63 6.42
C LYS A 28 30.49 29.53 7.41
N GLU A 29 29.34 28.94 7.24
CA GLU A 29 29.06 27.60 7.79
C GLU A 29 29.95 26.61 7.03
N ALA A 30 30.57 25.68 7.77
CA ALA A 30 31.37 24.61 7.17
C ALA A 30 30.47 23.88 6.12
N GLU A 31 30.96 23.81 4.87
CA GLU A 31 30.22 23.15 3.78
C GLU A 31 29.88 21.72 4.19
N LYS A 32 28.60 21.47 4.44
CA LYS A 32 28.11 20.13 4.70
C LYS A 32 28.32 19.30 3.45
N LYS A 33 29.04 18.17 3.58
CA LYS A 33 29.28 17.26 2.45
C LYS A 33 28.07 16.37 2.21
N PRO A 34 27.80 15.95 0.97
CA PRO A 34 26.82 14.89 0.70
C PRO A 34 27.15 13.61 1.47
N TYR A 35 26.12 12.91 1.93
CA TYR A 35 26.27 11.64 2.62
C TYR A 35 25.19 10.65 2.22
N LEU A 36 25.45 9.35 2.48
CA LEU A 36 24.56 8.26 2.18
C LEU A 36 24.18 7.53 3.47
N ASN A 37 22.90 7.42 3.70
CA ASN A 37 22.30 6.56 4.72
C ASN A 37 21.91 5.22 4.09
N LEU A 38 22.20 4.13 4.78
CA LEU A 38 21.88 2.77 4.38
C LEU A 38 21.09 2.07 5.48
N TRP A 39 20.02 1.40 5.11
CA TRP A 39 19.28 0.44 5.94
C TRP A 39 19.16 -0.87 5.19
N VAL A 40 19.45 -1.95 5.85
CA VAL A 40 19.29 -3.31 5.34
C VAL A 40 18.52 -4.10 6.37
N LEU A 41 17.46 -4.73 5.95
CA LEU A 41 16.69 -5.71 6.70
C LEU A 41 16.80 -7.04 5.96
N ILE A 42 17.40 -8.04 6.57
CA ILE A 42 17.43 -9.40 6.04
C ILE A 42 16.47 -10.21 6.89
N GLN A 43 15.38 -10.64 6.26
CA GLN A 43 14.31 -11.40 6.89
C GLN A 43 14.33 -12.83 6.37
N ASN A 44 14.33 -13.79 7.28
CA ASN A 44 14.29 -15.22 6.99
C ASN A 44 13.06 -15.80 7.69
N ASP A 45 12.12 -16.26 6.90
CA ASP A 45 10.85 -16.80 7.36
C ASP A 45 10.81 -18.30 7.12
N PHE A 46 10.61 -19.07 8.20
CA PHE A 46 10.30 -20.50 8.18
C PHE A 46 8.81 -20.63 8.43
N ILE A 47 8.08 -21.04 7.41
CA ILE A 47 6.62 -21.02 7.35
C ILE A 47 6.12 -22.46 7.34
N TYR A 48 5.26 -22.82 8.30
CA TYR A 48 4.47 -24.03 8.26
C TYR A 48 3.02 -23.66 7.94
N ASP A 49 2.56 -24.07 6.77
CA ASP A 49 1.21 -23.88 6.28
C ASP A 49 0.41 -25.15 6.66
N PHE A 50 -0.69 -25.00 7.40
CA PHE A 50 -1.48 -26.16 7.86
C PHE A 50 -2.47 -26.65 6.84
N LYS A 51 -2.89 -25.75 5.91
CA LYS A 51 -3.82 -26.09 4.84
C LYS A 51 -3.21 -25.81 3.47
N GLN A 52 -3.67 -24.75 2.81
CA GLN A 52 -3.24 -24.49 1.43
C GLN A 52 -3.32 -23.00 1.06
N MET A 53 -2.35 -22.54 0.32
CA MET A 53 -2.26 -21.19 -0.23
C MET A 53 -1.85 -21.27 -1.71
N ASP A 54 -2.23 -20.26 -2.47
CA ASP A 54 -1.69 -20.04 -3.82
C ASP A 54 -0.14 -20.02 -3.77
N PRO A 55 0.55 -20.87 -4.56
CA PRO A 55 2.01 -21.01 -4.53
C PRO A 55 2.78 -19.70 -4.69
N ASP A 56 2.24 -18.74 -5.44
CA ASP A 56 2.84 -17.41 -5.62
C ASP A 56 2.87 -16.58 -4.33
N TRP A 57 2.03 -16.95 -3.35
CA TRP A 57 1.80 -16.20 -2.10
C TRP A 57 2.31 -16.89 -0.85
N ILE A 58 3.08 -17.96 -0.97
CA ILE A 58 3.67 -18.67 0.18
C ILE A 58 4.51 -17.74 1.06
N GLY A 59 5.24 -16.79 0.48
CA GLY A 59 6.07 -15.83 1.23
C GLY A 59 5.32 -14.65 1.88
N GLY A 60 3.99 -14.56 1.74
CA GLY A 60 3.15 -13.53 2.35
C GLY A 60 1.72 -14.05 2.51
N PHE A 61 1.11 -13.79 3.68
CA PHE A 61 -0.22 -14.31 3.97
C PHE A 61 -1.31 -13.39 3.39
N ARG A 62 -1.86 -13.78 2.25
CA ARG A 62 -2.88 -13.01 1.52
C ARG A 62 -4.19 -13.79 1.44
N PRO A 63 -5.18 -13.53 2.31
CA PRO A 63 -6.41 -14.35 2.38
C PRO A 63 -7.20 -14.43 1.08
N SER A 64 -7.23 -13.38 0.23
CA SER A 64 -7.89 -13.46 -1.09
C SER A 64 -7.28 -14.50 -2.03
N LYS A 65 -6.11 -15.04 -1.70
CA LYS A 65 -5.37 -16.05 -2.46
C LYS A 65 -5.48 -17.46 -1.89
N ILE A 66 -6.33 -17.66 -0.88
CA ILE A 66 -6.68 -18.99 -0.40
C ILE A 66 -7.53 -19.68 -1.47
N PRO A 67 -7.16 -20.90 -1.93
CA PRO A 67 -7.93 -21.64 -2.93
C PRO A 67 -9.27 -22.08 -2.35
N VAL A 68 -10.35 -21.88 -3.12
CA VAL A 68 -11.74 -22.26 -2.74
C VAL A 68 -12.23 -23.41 -3.62
N TYR A 69 -11.77 -23.49 -4.87
CA TYR A 69 -12.20 -24.48 -5.85
C TYR A 69 -11.05 -25.35 -6.33
N PRO A 70 -11.37 -26.57 -6.84
CA PRO A 70 -10.35 -27.47 -7.43
C PRO A 70 -9.53 -26.86 -8.58
N THR A 71 -10.04 -25.82 -9.21
CA THR A 71 -9.34 -25.10 -10.29
C THR A 71 -8.42 -24.00 -9.80
N ASP A 72 -8.50 -23.64 -8.51
CA ASP A 72 -7.64 -22.57 -7.95
C ASP A 72 -6.20 -23.09 -7.77
N PRO A 73 -5.19 -22.22 -8.00
CA PRO A 73 -3.80 -22.57 -7.72
C PRO A 73 -3.60 -22.98 -6.26
N GLY A 74 -2.88 -24.08 -6.05
CA GLY A 74 -2.60 -24.62 -4.70
C GLY A 74 -3.71 -25.50 -4.11
N TRP A 75 -4.81 -25.73 -4.81
CA TRP A 75 -5.88 -26.64 -4.34
C TRP A 75 -5.37 -28.05 -4.08
N GLY A 76 -5.79 -28.66 -2.98
CA GLY A 76 -5.50 -30.04 -2.63
C GLY A 76 -4.14 -30.29 -1.98
N THR A 77 -3.32 -29.26 -1.77
CA THR A 77 -2.06 -29.38 -1.03
C THR A 77 -2.32 -29.00 0.43
N ASN A 78 -2.30 -29.99 1.33
CA ASN A 78 -2.50 -29.74 2.76
C ASN A 78 -1.19 -29.97 3.51
N GLY A 79 -0.78 -28.92 4.26
CA GLY A 79 0.42 -28.93 5.08
C GLY A 79 1.72 -28.81 4.26
N GLY A 80 2.58 -27.90 4.66
CA GLY A 80 3.87 -27.72 4.02
C GLY A 80 4.82 -26.85 4.82
N LEU A 81 6.13 -27.19 4.75
CA LEU A 81 7.19 -26.38 5.31
C LEU A 81 7.86 -25.59 4.19
N TYR A 82 7.91 -24.27 4.33
CA TYR A 82 8.47 -23.38 3.34
C TYR A 82 9.50 -22.44 3.96
N TYR A 83 10.40 -21.95 3.13
CA TYR A 83 11.36 -20.91 3.49
C TYR A 83 11.21 -19.73 2.56
N SER A 84 11.25 -18.51 3.11
CA SER A 84 11.22 -17.27 2.33
C SER A 84 12.19 -16.24 2.90
N MET A 85 12.95 -15.59 2.01
CA MET A 85 13.69 -14.37 2.31
C MET A 85 13.16 -13.17 1.51
N ARG A 86 12.06 -13.32 0.82
CA ARG A 86 11.44 -12.32 -0.07
C ARG A 86 11.15 -10.98 0.61
N PRO A 87 10.79 -10.91 1.91
CA PRO A 87 10.60 -9.65 2.63
C PRO A 87 11.87 -8.83 2.88
N SER A 88 13.06 -9.38 2.62
CA SER A 88 14.31 -8.63 2.82
C SER A 88 14.31 -7.33 2.05
N THR A 89 14.66 -6.24 2.73
CA THR A 89 14.49 -4.87 2.22
C THR A 89 15.81 -4.11 2.28
N PHE A 90 16.10 -3.38 1.22
CA PHE A 90 17.27 -2.51 1.08
C PHE A 90 16.80 -1.08 0.83
N LYS A 91 17.31 -0.14 1.64
CA LYS A 91 16.96 1.27 1.55
C LYS A 91 18.21 2.14 1.53
N PHE A 92 18.25 3.07 0.60
CA PHE A 92 19.30 4.04 0.42
C PHE A 92 18.71 5.44 0.47
N GLU A 93 19.35 6.36 1.19
CA GLU A 93 18.99 7.77 1.20
C GLU A 93 20.23 8.63 1.03
N GLY A 94 20.35 9.26 -0.14
CA GLY A 94 21.35 10.30 -0.40
C GLY A 94 20.84 11.64 0.10
N VAL A 95 21.66 12.37 0.87
CA VAL A 95 21.38 13.74 1.32
C VAL A 95 22.43 14.65 0.74
N ILE A 96 21.99 15.61 -0.08
CA ILE A 96 22.85 16.58 -0.78
C ILE A 96 22.54 17.96 -0.20
N PRO A 97 23.48 18.57 0.53
CA PRO A 97 23.35 19.96 0.96
C PRO A 97 23.31 20.89 -0.27
N VAL A 98 22.40 21.84 -0.25
CA VAL A 98 22.26 22.84 -1.33
C VAL A 98 22.21 24.24 -0.74
N ASN A 99 22.80 25.20 -1.44
CA ASN A 99 22.74 26.61 -1.04
C ASN A 99 21.40 27.23 -1.48
N HIS A 100 20.35 26.93 -0.71
CA HIS A 100 18.98 27.40 -0.95
C HIS A 100 18.22 27.45 0.38
N LYS A 101 17.09 28.16 0.43
CA LYS A 101 16.19 28.18 1.61
C LYS A 101 15.78 26.79 2.08
N TRP A 102 15.70 25.82 1.18
CA TRP A 102 15.54 24.40 1.46
C TRP A 102 16.91 23.73 1.39
N SER A 103 17.63 23.75 2.47
CA SER A 103 19.06 23.47 2.57
C SER A 103 19.50 22.06 2.15
N GLU A 104 18.57 21.15 1.87
CA GLU A 104 18.86 19.75 1.53
C GLU A 104 17.97 19.26 0.40
N LEU A 105 18.58 18.54 -0.55
CA LEU A 105 17.90 17.65 -1.49
C LEU A 105 18.09 16.22 -0.99
N LYS A 106 17.01 15.44 -0.82
CA LYS A 106 17.05 14.04 -0.41
C LYS A 106 16.59 13.16 -1.55
N LEU A 107 17.32 12.08 -1.79
CA LEU A 107 17.00 11.07 -2.80
C LEU A 107 16.87 9.73 -2.09
N ARG A 108 15.77 9.01 -2.30
CA ARG A 108 15.53 7.72 -1.68
C ARG A 108 15.28 6.63 -2.70
N PHE A 109 15.91 5.48 -2.46
CA PHE A 109 15.60 4.21 -3.12
C PHE A 109 15.32 3.15 -2.07
N GLU A 110 14.25 2.38 -2.30
CA GLU A 110 13.92 1.21 -1.49
C GLU A 110 13.45 0.10 -2.42
N PHE A 111 14.00 -1.09 -2.23
CA PHE A 111 13.54 -2.29 -2.90
C PHE A 111 13.50 -3.47 -1.93
N ASP A 112 12.65 -4.44 -2.21
CA ASP A 112 12.62 -5.74 -1.58
C ASP A 112 12.82 -6.84 -2.63
N LEU A 113 12.78 -8.10 -2.17
CA LEU A 113 12.96 -9.28 -3.01
C LEU A 113 11.63 -9.99 -3.31
N PHE A 114 10.50 -9.32 -3.10
CA PHE A 114 9.17 -9.88 -3.26
C PHE A 114 8.67 -9.69 -4.70
N GLY A 115 8.99 -10.63 -5.58
CA GLY A 115 8.52 -10.62 -6.98
C GLY A 115 6.99 -10.52 -7.08
N MET A 116 6.53 -9.73 -8.04
CA MET A 116 5.11 -9.47 -8.32
C MET A 116 4.85 -9.51 -9.81
N GLY A 117 3.58 -9.66 -10.23
CA GLY A 117 3.20 -9.75 -11.62
C GLY A 117 3.77 -11.02 -12.26
N ALA A 118 4.56 -10.89 -13.34
CA ALA A 118 5.21 -12.01 -14.01
C ALA A 118 6.25 -12.75 -13.15
N TYR A 119 6.69 -12.17 -12.04
CA TYR A 119 7.64 -12.73 -11.08
C TYR A 119 6.98 -13.11 -9.74
N ALA A 120 5.65 -13.24 -9.73
CA ALA A 120 4.93 -13.69 -8.54
C ALA A 120 5.46 -15.08 -8.12
N GLY A 121 5.60 -15.32 -6.81
CA GLY A 121 6.23 -16.54 -6.29
C GLY A 121 7.75 -16.53 -6.25
N GLU A 122 8.43 -15.69 -7.02
CA GLU A 122 9.88 -15.65 -7.14
C GLU A 122 10.55 -14.67 -6.19
N THR A 123 11.84 -14.90 -5.91
CA THR A 123 12.72 -13.95 -5.21
C THR A 123 13.30 -12.97 -6.23
N ALA A 124 12.55 -11.95 -6.60
CA ALA A 124 12.91 -10.96 -7.61
C ALA A 124 12.87 -9.55 -7.05
N ILE A 125 13.74 -8.66 -7.55
CA ILE A 125 13.81 -7.27 -7.09
C ILE A 125 12.53 -6.52 -7.44
N ARG A 126 11.92 -5.88 -6.43
CA ARG A 126 10.78 -4.99 -6.59
C ARG A 126 11.08 -3.61 -6.02
N PHE A 127 11.04 -2.59 -6.86
CA PHE A 127 11.18 -1.20 -6.41
C PHE A 127 9.91 -0.72 -5.69
N ARG A 128 10.06 -0.39 -4.40
CA ARG A 128 8.99 0.13 -3.55
C ARG A 128 8.97 1.65 -3.50
N GLN A 129 10.17 2.26 -3.38
CA GLN A 129 10.33 3.72 -3.34
C GLN A 129 11.48 4.14 -4.25
N ALA A 130 11.27 5.23 -4.99
CA ALA A 130 12.29 5.93 -5.78
C ALA A 130 11.82 7.37 -5.94
N TYR A 131 12.25 8.28 -5.04
CA TYR A 131 11.77 9.66 -5.03
C TYR A 131 12.84 10.65 -4.58
N GLY A 132 12.59 11.94 -4.90
CA GLY A 132 13.32 13.07 -4.39
C GLY A 132 12.45 13.98 -3.52
N ASP A 133 13.03 14.48 -2.40
CA ASP A 133 12.44 15.50 -1.54
C ASP A 133 13.22 16.81 -1.67
N TRP A 134 12.52 17.90 -1.92
CA TRP A 134 13.08 19.23 -1.88
C TRP A 134 12.10 20.23 -1.27
N GLY A 135 12.43 20.69 -0.09
CA GLY A 135 11.52 21.51 0.71
C GLY A 135 10.20 20.80 1.01
N PRO A 136 9.05 21.41 0.66
CA PRO A 136 7.74 20.81 0.91
C PRO A 136 7.33 19.79 -0.17
N TRP A 137 8.12 19.61 -1.21
CA TRP A 137 7.78 18.81 -2.38
C TRP A 137 8.45 17.45 -2.36
N ARG A 138 7.68 16.41 -2.73
CA ARG A 138 8.15 15.07 -3.05
C ARG A 138 7.70 14.68 -4.45
N ILE A 139 8.63 14.15 -5.25
CA ILE A 139 8.36 13.69 -6.62
C ILE A 139 9.01 12.32 -6.81
N GLY A 140 8.24 11.36 -7.31
CA GLY A 140 8.69 10.01 -7.63
C GLY A 140 7.75 8.93 -7.11
N LYS A 141 8.22 7.70 -7.02
CA LYS A 141 7.45 6.57 -6.47
C LYS A 141 7.62 6.50 -4.96
N ASP A 142 6.53 6.63 -4.23
CA ASP A 142 6.49 6.53 -2.76
C ASP A 142 5.20 5.84 -2.31
N TRP A 143 5.10 5.54 -1.03
CA TRP A 143 3.83 5.17 -0.42
C TRP A 143 2.80 6.26 -0.64
N SER A 144 1.62 5.86 -1.09
CA SER A 144 0.53 6.78 -1.38
C SER A 144 0.22 7.71 -0.21
N THR A 145 -0.18 8.94 -0.51
CA THR A 145 -0.68 9.90 0.47
C THR A 145 -1.99 9.43 1.11
N PHE A 146 -2.73 8.54 0.44
CA PHE A 146 -3.97 7.97 0.94
C PHE A 146 -3.77 6.98 2.09
N ILE A 147 -2.60 6.36 2.23
CA ILE A 147 -2.34 5.29 3.20
C ILE A 147 -1.73 5.80 4.52
N ASP A 148 -1.84 4.99 5.58
CA ASP A 148 -1.16 5.22 6.85
C ASP A 148 -0.32 4.02 7.27
N LEU A 149 0.98 4.08 7.04
CA LEU A 149 1.93 3.04 7.46
C LEU A 149 2.06 2.90 8.98
N GLU A 150 1.71 3.93 9.77
CA GLU A 150 1.76 3.84 11.24
C GLU A 150 0.65 2.94 11.82
N ALA A 151 -0.40 2.68 11.03
CA ALA A 151 -1.44 1.71 11.37
C ALA A 151 -0.99 0.26 11.15
N PHE A 152 0.09 0.01 10.40
CA PHE A 152 0.64 -1.33 10.21
C PHE A 152 1.09 -1.91 11.56
N PRO A 153 0.66 -3.14 11.94
CA PRO A 153 1.01 -3.77 13.21
C PRO A 153 2.48 -4.18 13.27
N ASN A 154 2.98 -4.46 14.48
CA ASN A 154 4.35 -4.94 14.68
C ASN A 154 4.44 -6.45 14.47
N ILE A 155 4.29 -6.89 13.22
CA ILE A 155 4.29 -8.28 12.78
C ILE A 155 5.33 -8.52 11.69
N TYR A 156 5.73 -9.80 11.50
CA TYR A 156 6.67 -10.21 10.45
C TYR A 156 5.97 -10.66 9.16
N ASP A 157 4.66 -10.88 9.20
CA ASP A 157 3.94 -11.06 7.93
C ASP A 157 4.09 -9.81 7.09
N TRP A 158 4.86 -9.96 6.03
CA TRP A 158 5.25 -8.85 5.19
C TRP A 158 4.08 -8.25 4.41
N TRP A 159 3.08 -9.08 4.05
CA TRP A 159 1.90 -8.60 3.33
C TRP A 159 0.98 -7.83 4.27
N GLY A 160 0.66 -8.40 5.43
CA GLY A 160 -0.09 -7.76 6.50
C GLY A 160 -1.61 -7.75 6.33
N PRO A 161 -2.29 -6.85 7.04
CA PRO A 161 -3.74 -6.87 7.18
C PRO A 161 -4.49 -6.68 5.87
N SER A 162 -5.47 -7.54 5.58
CA SER A 162 -6.24 -7.55 4.32
C SER A 162 -7.06 -6.27 4.08
N GLY A 163 -7.64 -5.68 5.13
CA GLY A 163 -8.47 -4.47 5.02
C GLY A 163 -7.69 -3.16 5.03
N MET A 164 -6.36 -3.22 5.05
CA MET A 164 -5.51 -2.04 5.06
C MET A 164 -5.37 -1.43 3.67
N ALA A 165 -5.40 -0.09 3.58
CA ALA A 165 -4.90 0.58 2.38
C ALA A 165 -3.37 0.57 2.41
N LEU A 166 -2.72 -0.02 1.38
CA LEU A 166 -1.27 -0.20 1.33
C LEU A 166 -0.77 -0.29 -0.12
N LEU A 167 -0.38 0.83 -0.71
CA LEU A 167 0.09 0.91 -2.11
C LEU A 167 1.21 1.93 -2.28
N PRO A 168 2.34 1.59 -2.92
CA PRO A 168 3.27 2.58 -3.48
C PRO A 168 2.74 3.10 -4.82
N SER A 169 2.78 4.43 -5.00
CA SER A 169 2.30 5.12 -6.21
C SER A 169 3.32 6.13 -6.72
N ALA A 170 3.31 6.43 -8.03
CA ALA A 170 3.98 7.61 -8.53
C ALA A 170 3.23 8.85 -8.02
N THR A 171 3.94 9.75 -7.36
CA THR A 171 3.35 10.89 -6.65
C THR A 171 4.07 12.20 -6.91
N LEU A 172 3.30 13.27 -7.03
CA LEU A 172 3.72 14.65 -6.80
C LEU A 172 2.99 15.11 -5.54
N ARG A 173 3.71 15.23 -4.43
CA ARG A 173 3.14 15.56 -3.12
C ARG A 173 3.67 16.88 -2.61
N PHE A 174 2.77 17.72 -2.12
CA PHE A 174 3.06 18.91 -1.34
C PHE A 174 2.70 18.68 0.13
N THR A 175 3.62 19.05 1.03
CA THR A 175 3.46 18.88 2.49
C THR A 175 3.57 20.22 3.18
N GLN A 176 2.59 20.56 4.05
CA GLN A 176 2.60 21.77 4.85
C GLN A 176 2.34 21.44 6.32
N ASP A 177 3.27 21.80 7.18
CA ASP A 177 3.03 21.79 8.63
C ASP A 177 2.18 23.02 9.01
N LEU A 178 0.99 22.77 9.58
CA LEU A 178 0.08 23.80 10.07
C LEU A 178 0.45 24.22 11.50
N SER A 179 1.04 23.29 12.24
CA SER A 179 1.57 23.48 13.58
C SER A 179 2.56 22.35 13.90
N PRO A 180 3.28 22.39 15.04
CA PRO A 180 4.12 21.28 15.47
C PRO A 180 3.39 19.94 15.65
N LYS A 181 2.05 19.96 15.66
CA LYS A 181 1.20 18.78 15.89
C LYS A 181 0.28 18.46 14.73
N ALA A 182 0.13 19.35 13.76
CA ALA A 182 -0.83 19.22 12.66
C ALA A 182 -0.16 19.46 11.31
N ARG A 183 -0.48 18.59 10.33
CA ARG A 183 0.06 18.60 8.96
C ARG A 183 -1.04 18.35 7.96
N ILE A 184 -0.95 19.02 6.83
CA ILE A 184 -1.73 18.72 5.64
C ILE A 184 -0.80 18.32 4.50
N GLU A 185 -1.25 17.37 3.70
CA GLU A 185 -0.57 16.90 2.49
C GLU A 185 -1.56 16.86 1.35
N VAL A 186 -1.14 17.29 0.17
CA VAL A 186 -1.92 17.25 -1.06
C VAL A 186 -1.07 16.58 -2.12
N ALA A 187 -1.65 15.64 -2.85
CA ALA A 187 -0.91 14.88 -3.86
C ALA A 187 -1.71 14.66 -5.13
N LEU A 188 -0.98 14.53 -6.23
CA LEU A 188 -1.42 13.93 -7.48
C LEU A 188 -0.69 12.61 -7.64
N GLU A 189 -1.44 11.51 -7.84
CA GLU A 189 -0.89 10.16 -7.89
C GLU A 189 -1.37 9.39 -9.12
N VAL A 190 -0.53 8.45 -9.58
CA VAL A 190 -0.85 7.56 -10.72
C VAL A 190 -0.61 6.12 -10.28
N PRO A 191 -1.57 5.48 -9.61
CA PRO A 191 -1.41 4.12 -9.09
C PRO A 191 -1.67 3.02 -10.12
N GLY A 192 -2.38 3.32 -11.19
CA GLY A 192 -3.01 2.35 -12.05
C GLY A 192 -4.47 2.08 -11.68
N ASN A 193 -5.21 1.48 -12.57
CA ASN A 193 -6.54 0.98 -12.28
C ASN A 193 -6.71 -0.47 -12.78
N ASN A 194 -7.70 -1.18 -12.24
CA ASN A 194 -8.00 -2.55 -12.58
C ASN A 194 -9.46 -2.66 -13.05
N VAL A 195 -9.66 -3.27 -14.22
CA VAL A 195 -10.96 -3.51 -14.81
C VAL A 195 -11.17 -5.01 -15.01
N ASP A 196 -12.33 -5.51 -14.60
CA ASP A 196 -12.72 -6.90 -14.87
C ASP A 196 -14.20 -6.94 -15.35
N PRO A 197 -14.42 -7.25 -16.63
CA PRO A 197 -15.77 -7.44 -17.15
C PRO A 197 -16.41 -8.77 -16.72
N GLY A 198 -15.65 -9.69 -16.08
CA GLY A 198 -16.16 -10.98 -15.59
C GLY A 198 -16.78 -11.85 -16.70
N TYR A 199 -17.89 -12.54 -16.37
CA TYR A 199 -18.56 -13.45 -17.28
C TYR A 199 -19.22 -12.75 -18.50
N LEU A 200 -19.38 -11.43 -18.47
CA LEU A 200 -19.88 -10.67 -19.64
C LEU A 200 -19.01 -10.88 -20.89
N ARG A 201 -17.73 -11.25 -20.71
CA ARG A 201 -16.85 -11.69 -21.81
C ARG A 201 -17.38 -12.89 -22.58
N GLN A 202 -18.14 -13.77 -21.92
CA GLN A 202 -18.73 -14.97 -22.53
C GLN A 202 -20.00 -14.64 -23.30
N ILE A 203 -20.73 -13.58 -22.88
CA ILE A 203 -21.97 -13.14 -23.51
C ILE A 203 -21.67 -12.20 -24.68
N ASP A 204 -20.74 -11.27 -24.51
CA ASP A 204 -20.37 -10.30 -25.52
C ASP A 204 -18.86 -10.36 -25.83
N PRO A 205 -18.48 -10.82 -27.05
CA PRO A 205 -17.09 -10.89 -27.48
C PRO A 205 -16.35 -9.55 -27.46
N LEU A 206 -17.03 -8.42 -27.52
CA LEU A 206 -16.39 -7.10 -27.44
C LEU A 206 -15.72 -6.88 -26.08
N LEU A 207 -16.24 -7.48 -25.00
CA LEU A 207 -15.69 -7.34 -23.65
C LEU A 207 -14.37 -8.10 -23.45
N ILE A 208 -13.95 -8.96 -24.37
CA ILE A 208 -12.67 -9.68 -24.32
C ILE A 208 -11.49 -8.70 -24.31
N ASN A 209 -11.59 -7.57 -25.01
CA ASN A 209 -10.54 -6.58 -25.17
C ASN A 209 -10.75 -5.32 -24.29
N VAL A 210 -11.36 -5.49 -23.11
CA VAL A 210 -11.48 -4.38 -22.15
C VAL A 210 -10.15 -4.12 -21.47
N LYS A 211 -9.71 -2.87 -21.50
CA LYS A 211 -8.45 -2.43 -20.85
C LYS A 211 -8.69 -1.24 -19.93
N PRO A 212 -8.00 -1.19 -18.81
CA PRO A 212 -8.00 0.01 -17.97
C PRO A 212 -7.34 1.17 -18.71
N LYS A 213 -7.80 2.39 -18.43
CA LYS A 213 -7.24 3.60 -18.98
C LYS A 213 -7.17 4.68 -17.91
N GLU A 214 -6.02 5.31 -17.80
CA GLU A 214 -5.80 6.44 -16.92
C GLU A 214 -5.67 7.72 -17.73
N VAL A 215 -6.51 8.70 -17.46
CA VAL A 215 -6.58 9.96 -18.21
C VAL A 215 -6.11 11.13 -17.37
N VAL A 216 -6.36 11.08 -16.08
CA VAL A 216 -5.96 12.12 -15.11
C VAL A 216 -5.43 11.46 -13.85
N PRO A 217 -4.45 12.07 -13.16
CA PRO A 217 -3.99 11.55 -11.89
C PRO A 217 -5.08 11.61 -10.82
N ASP A 218 -5.00 10.70 -9.86
CA ASP A 218 -5.83 10.74 -8.66
C ASP A 218 -5.45 11.95 -7.80
N PHE A 219 -6.44 12.60 -7.21
CA PHE A 219 -6.25 13.69 -6.26
C PHE A 219 -6.43 13.17 -4.85
N ILE A 220 -5.42 13.43 -3.99
CA ILE A 220 -5.46 12.99 -2.61
C ILE A 220 -5.15 14.17 -1.69
N THR A 221 -5.89 14.25 -0.59
CA THR A 221 -5.56 15.14 0.52
C THR A 221 -5.55 14.33 1.82
N ARG A 222 -4.57 14.62 2.70
CA ARG A 222 -4.43 14.00 4.01
C ARG A 222 -4.21 15.05 5.08
N PHE A 223 -4.97 14.95 6.15
CA PHE A 223 -4.73 15.68 7.39
C PHE A 223 -4.19 14.72 8.45
N SER A 224 -3.20 15.17 9.22
CA SER A 224 -2.60 14.42 10.31
C SER A 224 -2.52 15.28 11.57
N HIS A 225 -2.86 14.69 12.71
CA HIS A 225 -2.67 15.30 14.01
C HIS A 225 -2.00 14.35 14.98
N ARG A 226 -1.02 14.86 15.76
CA ARG A 226 -0.25 14.07 16.73
C ARG A 226 -0.25 14.75 18.10
N GLY A 227 -0.58 13.95 19.13
CA GLY A 227 -0.61 14.40 20.52
C GLY A 227 0.12 13.47 21.48
N LYS A 228 0.04 13.74 22.77
CA LYS A 228 0.59 12.84 23.82
C LYS A 228 -0.15 11.50 23.91
N TRP A 229 -1.41 11.47 23.48
CA TRP A 229 -2.28 10.29 23.47
C TRP A 229 -2.02 9.35 22.29
N GLY A 230 -1.38 9.85 21.23
CA GLY A 230 -1.18 9.13 19.99
C GLY A 230 -1.30 10.03 18.76
N TYR A 231 -1.93 9.53 17.71
CA TYR A 231 -2.16 10.29 16.48
C TYR A 231 -3.51 9.96 15.86
N PHE A 232 -3.97 10.84 14.98
CA PHE A 232 -5.10 10.64 14.08
C PHE A 232 -4.72 11.13 12.69
N LYS A 233 -5.13 10.39 11.66
CA LYS A 233 -5.00 10.79 10.25
C LYS A 233 -6.31 10.52 9.53
N THR A 234 -6.64 11.41 8.60
CA THR A 234 -7.73 11.22 7.66
C THR A 234 -7.26 11.60 6.26
N ALA A 235 -7.66 10.82 5.27
CA ALA A 235 -7.36 11.10 3.87
C ALA A 235 -8.60 10.94 3.00
N LEU A 236 -8.71 11.81 2.00
CA LEU A 236 -9.72 11.76 0.94
C LEU A 236 -9.01 11.48 -0.37
N LEU A 237 -9.53 10.51 -1.12
CA LEU A 237 -9.15 10.15 -2.47
C LEU A 237 -10.29 10.50 -3.41
N LEU A 238 -9.97 11.20 -4.50
CA LEU A 238 -10.88 11.48 -5.62
C LEU A 238 -10.20 11.03 -6.90
N ARG A 239 -10.91 10.26 -7.71
CA ARG A 239 -10.36 9.68 -8.94
C ARG A 239 -11.36 9.59 -10.07
N ARG A 240 -10.85 9.58 -11.29
CA ARG A 240 -11.61 9.26 -12.49
C ARG A 240 -11.11 7.92 -13.02
N LEU A 241 -11.97 6.93 -12.94
CA LEU A 241 -11.73 5.60 -13.47
C LEU A 241 -12.25 5.53 -14.90
N GLU A 242 -11.49 4.90 -15.79
CA GLU A 242 -11.89 4.73 -17.18
C GLU A 242 -11.46 3.37 -17.70
N PHE A 243 -12.28 2.75 -18.51
CA PHE A 243 -11.91 1.63 -19.34
C PHE A 243 -12.18 1.90 -20.81
N GLU A 244 -11.47 1.21 -21.68
CA GLU A 244 -11.74 1.21 -23.11
C GLU A 244 -11.92 -0.21 -23.62
N VAL A 245 -12.82 -0.36 -24.59
CA VAL A 245 -13.01 -1.58 -25.35
C VAL A 245 -12.31 -1.40 -26.68
N LEU A 246 -11.42 -2.31 -27.01
CA LEU A 246 -10.72 -2.35 -28.29
C LEU A 246 -11.39 -3.36 -29.22
N SER A 247 -11.50 -3.02 -30.51
CA SER A 247 -11.91 -3.97 -31.55
C SER A 247 -10.86 -5.07 -31.73
N ILE A 248 -11.20 -6.14 -32.47
CA ILE A 248 -10.29 -7.23 -32.83
C ILE A 248 -9.02 -6.69 -33.53
N GLN A 249 -9.11 -5.54 -34.20
CA GLN A 249 -7.98 -4.87 -34.86
C GLN A 249 -7.24 -3.90 -33.93
N ASN A 250 -7.54 -3.91 -32.63
CA ASN A 250 -7.02 -2.97 -31.61
C ASN A 250 -7.41 -1.50 -31.83
N GLU A 251 -8.44 -1.24 -32.61
CA GLU A 251 -9.02 0.10 -32.73
C GLU A 251 -9.98 0.35 -31.58
N LYS A 252 -9.99 1.58 -31.06
CA LYS A 252 -10.89 1.99 -29.97
C LYS A 252 -12.35 1.95 -30.44
N ALA A 253 -13.12 1.01 -29.89
CA ALA A 253 -14.55 0.89 -30.17
C ALA A 253 -15.41 1.72 -29.18
N LEU A 254 -15.05 1.72 -27.90
CA LEU A 254 -15.81 2.34 -26.82
C LEU A 254 -14.88 2.80 -25.70
N SER A 255 -15.21 3.91 -25.03
CA SER A 255 -14.58 4.32 -23.78
C SER A 255 -15.64 4.79 -22.80
N LYS A 256 -15.58 4.32 -21.57
CA LYS A 256 -16.48 4.69 -20.47
C LYS A 256 -15.71 5.06 -19.24
N SER A 257 -16.19 6.04 -18.51
CA SER A 257 -15.57 6.48 -17.27
C SER A 257 -16.61 6.74 -16.21
N GLU A 258 -16.18 6.61 -14.95
CA GLU A 258 -16.99 6.90 -13.77
C GLU A 258 -16.12 7.57 -12.70
N PHE A 259 -16.76 8.26 -11.77
CA PHE A 259 -16.09 8.92 -10.65
C PHE A 259 -15.97 7.96 -9.46
N GLY A 260 -14.74 7.87 -8.92
CA GLY A 260 -14.44 7.13 -7.72
C GLY A 260 -14.01 8.06 -6.58
N TRP A 261 -14.29 7.63 -5.36
CA TRP A 261 -13.88 8.34 -4.15
C TRP A 261 -13.68 7.38 -2.99
N ALA A 262 -12.79 7.70 -2.07
CA ALA A 262 -12.67 6.94 -0.83
C ALA A 262 -12.18 7.83 0.32
N MET A 263 -12.50 7.40 1.53
CA MET A 263 -12.00 7.99 2.77
C MET A 263 -11.22 6.96 3.57
N ASN A 264 -10.13 7.40 4.17
CA ASN A 264 -9.30 6.63 5.09
C ASN A 264 -9.24 7.36 6.43
N PHE A 265 -9.61 6.67 7.51
CA PHE A 265 -9.47 7.15 8.87
C PHE A 265 -8.56 6.18 9.62
N SER A 266 -7.51 6.70 10.24
CA SER A 266 -6.58 5.89 11.02
C SER A 266 -6.16 6.59 12.31
N THR A 267 -5.89 5.79 13.32
CA THR A 267 -5.43 6.28 14.62
C THR A 267 -4.53 5.27 15.31
N GLY A 268 -3.59 5.78 16.09
CA GLY A 268 -2.81 5.00 17.02
C GLY A 268 -2.92 5.61 18.41
N ILE A 269 -3.46 4.87 19.37
CA ILE A 269 -3.72 5.33 20.73
C ILE A 269 -2.74 4.66 21.69
N PHE A 270 -1.94 5.44 22.40
CA PHE A 270 -1.03 4.91 23.40
C PHE A 270 -1.78 4.54 24.69
N THR A 271 -1.42 3.39 25.23
CA THR A 271 -1.95 2.86 26.50
C THR A 271 -0.81 2.44 27.43
N PHE A 272 -1.11 2.26 28.72
CA PHE A 272 -0.14 1.78 29.73
C PHE A 272 1.21 2.51 29.69
N ASN A 273 1.19 3.84 29.80
CA ASN A 273 2.38 4.68 29.74
C ASN A 273 3.23 4.45 28.47
N LYS A 274 2.55 4.28 27.33
CA LYS A 274 3.12 4.01 25.99
C LYS A 274 3.75 2.62 25.81
N LYS A 275 3.56 1.70 26.74
CA LYS A 275 3.92 0.28 26.54
C LYS A 275 3.00 -0.41 25.55
N GLY A 276 1.73 0.03 25.46
CA GLY A 276 0.74 -0.45 24.50
C GLY A 276 0.40 0.60 23.46
N LYS A 277 -0.01 0.13 22.26
CA LYS A 277 -0.54 0.97 21.19
C LYS A 277 -1.68 0.24 20.48
N LEU A 278 -2.89 0.78 20.64
CA LEU A 278 -4.04 0.38 19.82
C LEU A 278 -3.94 1.06 18.46
N LYS A 279 -4.01 0.29 17.39
CA LYS A 279 -3.97 0.75 16.00
C LYS A 279 -5.28 0.42 15.33
N LEU A 280 -5.93 1.43 14.80
CA LEU A 280 -7.20 1.29 14.10
C LEU A 280 -7.11 1.97 12.74
N GLN A 281 -7.69 1.34 11.72
CA GLN A 281 -7.91 1.96 10.42
C GLN A 281 -9.26 1.50 9.87
N THR A 282 -9.99 2.40 9.22
CA THR A 282 -11.12 2.08 8.37
C THR A 282 -11.00 2.86 7.07
N VAL A 283 -11.25 2.15 5.97
CA VAL A 283 -11.22 2.71 4.61
C VAL A 283 -12.51 2.29 3.94
N PHE A 284 -13.19 3.22 3.29
CA PHE A 284 -14.41 2.92 2.55
C PHE A 284 -14.60 3.90 1.38
N GLY A 285 -15.33 3.45 0.37
CA GLY A 285 -15.63 4.26 -0.80
C GLY A 285 -15.89 3.42 -2.04
N HIS A 286 -15.84 4.07 -3.18
CA HIS A 286 -16.05 3.48 -4.49
C HIS A 286 -14.78 3.56 -5.32
N GLY A 287 -14.38 2.42 -5.92
CA GLY A 287 -13.28 2.38 -6.89
C GLY A 287 -11.88 2.60 -6.29
N TYR A 288 -11.62 2.16 -5.07
CA TYR A 288 -10.29 2.26 -4.47
C TYR A 288 -9.58 0.91 -4.29
N ALA A 289 -10.06 -0.14 -4.95
CA ALA A 289 -9.53 -1.49 -4.80
C ALA A 289 -8.03 -1.60 -5.03
N GLY A 290 -7.46 -0.85 -5.97
CA GLY A 290 -6.02 -0.79 -6.21
C GLY A 290 -5.21 -0.20 -5.04
N TYR A 291 -5.84 0.56 -4.16
CA TYR A 291 -5.22 1.07 -2.93
C TYR A 291 -5.35 0.09 -1.75
N ASN A 292 -6.22 -0.93 -1.86
CA ASN A 292 -6.41 -1.92 -0.81
C ASN A 292 -5.35 -3.03 -0.89
N ASN A 293 -4.93 -3.52 0.25
CA ASN A 293 -3.88 -4.54 0.35
C ASN A 293 -4.31 -5.89 -0.25
N ASP A 294 -5.57 -6.24 -0.16
CA ASP A 294 -6.08 -7.53 -0.66
C ASP A 294 -6.76 -7.45 -2.05
N GLY A 295 -6.80 -6.26 -2.64
CA GLY A 295 -7.23 -6.06 -4.02
C GLY A 295 -8.74 -6.00 -4.19
N GLY A 296 -9.20 -6.24 -5.42
CA GLY A 296 -10.59 -6.14 -5.87
C GLY A 296 -10.69 -5.52 -7.25
N VAL A 297 -11.91 -5.24 -7.70
CA VAL A 297 -12.18 -4.59 -8.99
C VAL A 297 -12.54 -3.13 -8.75
N GLU A 298 -11.89 -2.23 -9.47
CA GLU A 298 -12.12 -0.79 -9.34
C GLU A 298 -13.24 -0.28 -10.22
N ILE A 299 -13.30 -0.78 -11.46
CA ILE A 299 -14.32 -0.41 -12.44
C ILE A 299 -14.68 -1.62 -13.30
N ALA A 300 -15.95 -1.78 -13.62
CA ALA A 300 -16.44 -2.86 -14.47
C ALA A 300 -17.54 -2.32 -15.40
N PRO A 301 -17.69 -2.83 -16.63
CA PRO A 301 -18.86 -2.61 -17.44
C PRO A 301 -20.06 -3.40 -16.91
N ASP A 302 -21.25 -2.84 -17.02
CA ASP A 302 -22.51 -3.59 -16.90
C ASP A 302 -22.91 -4.19 -18.27
N GLU A 303 -24.05 -4.90 -18.28
CA GLU A 303 -24.60 -5.51 -19.50
C GLU A 303 -24.97 -4.52 -20.63
N HIS A 304 -25.07 -3.21 -20.30
CA HIS A 304 -25.32 -2.13 -21.24
C HIS A 304 -24.05 -1.30 -21.53
N PHE A 305 -22.86 -1.83 -21.20
CA PHE A 305 -21.58 -1.13 -21.33
C PHE A 305 -21.48 0.16 -20.51
N LYS A 306 -22.33 0.36 -19.50
CA LYS A 306 -22.18 1.47 -18.57
C LYS A 306 -21.06 1.10 -17.56
N ALA A 307 -20.25 2.09 -17.22
CA ALA A 307 -19.24 1.92 -16.18
C ALA A 307 -19.90 1.82 -14.80
N THR A 308 -19.49 0.86 -13.99
CA THR A 308 -19.87 0.70 -12.60
C THR A 308 -18.64 0.69 -11.71
N VAL A 309 -18.73 1.32 -10.55
CA VAL A 309 -17.64 1.43 -9.57
C VAL A 309 -18.12 0.84 -8.26
N PRO A 310 -17.73 -0.42 -7.94
CA PRO A 310 -18.21 -1.12 -6.76
C PRO A 310 -17.84 -0.39 -5.47
N PHE A 311 -18.72 -0.48 -4.46
CA PHE A 311 -18.41 -0.05 -3.11
C PHE A 311 -17.51 -1.06 -2.43
N GLN A 312 -16.64 -0.57 -1.56
CA GLN A 312 -15.70 -1.38 -0.81
C GLN A 312 -15.47 -0.77 0.55
N TYR A 313 -15.26 -1.61 1.56
CA TYR A 313 -14.70 -1.15 2.82
C TYR A 313 -13.61 -2.10 3.33
N GLY A 314 -12.69 -1.55 4.13
CA GLY A 314 -11.66 -2.26 4.86
C GLY A 314 -11.59 -1.80 6.31
N PHE A 315 -11.31 -2.73 7.20
CA PHE A 315 -11.16 -2.49 8.63
C PHE A 315 -9.92 -3.17 9.18
N VAL A 316 -9.22 -2.48 10.09
CA VAL A 316 -8.01 -2.96 10.78
C VAL A 316 -8.09 -2.59 12.24
N ALA A 317 -7.87 -3.55 13.13
CA ALA A 317 -7.75 -3.34 14.58
C ALA A 317 -6.65 -4.22 15.14
N PHE A 318 -5.58 -3.60 15.63
CA PHE A 318 -4.43 -4.29 16.20
C PHE A 318 -4.00 -3.65 17.51
N TYR A 319 -3.42 -4.48 18.37
CA TYR A 319 -2.84 -4.04 19.61
C TYR A 319 -1.41 -4.53 19.72
N ASP A 320 -0.47 -3.57 19.76
CA ASP A 320 0.94 -3.83 20.04
C ASP A 320 1.23 -3.58 21.52
N TYR A 321 1.94 -4.48 22.18
CA TYR A 321 2.33 -4.32 23.57
C TYR A 321 3.79 -4.73 23.83
N SER A 322 4.55 -3.89 24.52
CA SER A 322 5.93 -4.14 24.93
C SER A 322 5.97 -4.51 26.40
N PHE A 323 6.24 -5.78 26.68
CA PHE A 323 6.42 -6.28 28.06
C PHE A 323 7.72 -5.73 28.69
N SER A 324 8.77 -5.68 27.85
CA SER A 324 10.10 -5.23 28.23
C SER A 324 10.86 -4.72 26.99
N PRO A 325 12.08 -4.16 27.14
CA PRO A 325 12.92 -3.81 25.98
C PRO A 325 13.27 -5.00 25.07
N LYS A 326 13.12 -6.26 25.56
CA LYS A 326 13.43 -7.47 24.79
C LYS A 326 12.21 -8.23 24.30
N TRP A 327 11.01 -7.95 24.79
CA TRP A 327 9.82 -8.72 24.46
C TRP A 327 8.64 -7.82 24.10
N SER A 328 8.01 -8.13 23.01
CA SER A 328 6.74 -7.50 22.61
C SER A 328 5.80 -8.51 21.95
N THR A 329 4.53 -8.15 21.90
CA THR A 329 3.51 -8.90 21.17
C THR A 329 2.71 -7.96 20.31
N SER A 330 2.11 -8.51 19.24
CA SER A 330 1.11 -7.86 18.43
C SER A 330 0.01 -8.85 18.10
N PHE A 331 -1.23 -8.46 18.23
CA PHE A 331 -2.36 -9.29 17.83
C PHE A 331 -3.51 -8.42 17.33
N GLY A 332 -4.32 -8.98 16.46
CA GLY A 332 -5.45 -8.24 15.94
C GLY A 332 -6.17 -8.92 14.79
N TYR A 333 -7.07 -8.14 14.22
CA TYR A 333 -7.99 -8.56 13.18
C TYR A 333 -8.08 -7.50 12.09
N SER A 334 -8.34 -7.97 10.88
CA SER A 334 -8.60 -7.14 9.71
C SER A 334 -9.58 -7.82 8.78
N GLU A 335 -10.34 -7.01 8.05
CA GLU A 335 -11.32 -7.48 7.08
C GLU A 335 -11.41 -6.52 5.90
N THR A 336 -11.63 -7.05 4.70
CA THR A 336 -12.08 -6.27 3.55
C THR A 336 -13.28 -6.92 2.88
N VAL A 337 -14.20 -6.10 2.38
CA VAL A 337 -15.42 -6.52 1.68
C VAL A 337 -15.57 -5.69 0.42
N PHE A 338 -15.95 -6.34 -0.67
CA PHE A 338 -16.22 -5.75 -1.97
C PHE A 338 -17.63 -6.05 -2.40
N ASP A 339 -18.38 -5.03 -2.81
CA ASP A 339 -19.58 -5.24 -3.59
C ASP A 339 -19.16 -5.71 -4.98
N ASN A 340 -19.56 -6.93 -5.32
CA ASN A 340 -19.28 -7.46 -6.63
C ASN A 340 -20.19 -6.81 -7.67
N SER A 341 -19.63 -6.46 -8.84
CA SER A 341 -20.45 -6.04 -9.97
C SER A 341 -21.30 -7.20 -10.50
N ALA A 342 -22.42 -6.87 -11.14
CA ALA A 342 -23.30 -7.88 -11.74
C ALA A 342 -22.57 -8.75 -12.78
N GLY A 343 -21.55 -8.18 -13.45
CA GLY A 343 -20.78 -8.85 -14.46
C GLY A 343 -19.66 -9.75 -13.96
N GLN A 344 -19.33 -9.76 -12.67
CA GLN A 344 -18.32 -10.66 -12.14
C GLN A 344 -18.83 -12.09 -12.01
N GLU A 345 -17.96 -13.05 -12.24
CA GLU A 345 -18.25 -14.47 -12.05
C GLU A 345 -18.65 -14.76 -10.59
N GLU A 346 -19.44 -15.82 -10.39
CA GLU A 346 -19.87 -16.25 -9.05
C GLU A 346 -18.68 -16.65 -8.16
N SER A 347 -17.60 -17.14 -8.75
CA SER A 347 -16.34 -17.44 -8.07
C SER A 347 -15.48 -16.21 -7.72
N ALA A 348 -15.91 -15.00 -8.10
CA ALA A 348 -15.16 -13.79 -7.83
C ALA A 348 -14.98 -13.54 -6.33
N PHE A 349 -13.83 -13.01 -5.95
CA PHE A 349 -13.52 -12.61 -4.58
C PHE A 349 -14.52 -11.57 -4.06
N HIS A 350 -15.06 -11.79 -2.87
CA HIS A 350 -16.03 -10.91 -2.22
C HIS A 350 -15.52 -10.35 -0.88
N ARG A 351 -14.94 -11.21 -0.04
CA ARG A 351 -14.54 -10.82 1.32
C ARG A 351 -13.34 -11.62 1.79
N SER A 352 -12.46 -10.98 2.55
CA SER A 352 -11.41 -11.67 3.29
C SER A 352 -11.32 -11.21 4.73
N GLN A 353 -10.93 -12.14 5.59
CA GLN A 353 -10.64 -11.93 7.00
C GLN A 353 -9.21 -12.35 7.28
N TYR A 354 -8.56 -11.61 8.15
CA TYR A 354 -7.17 -11.81 8.56
C TYR A 354 -7.04 -11.61 10.05
N SER A 355 -6.41 -12.55 10.71
CA SER A 355 -6.05 -12.44 12.12
C SER A 355 -4.59 -12.86 12.32
N VAL A 356 -3.93 -12.25 13.28
CA VAL A 356 -2.57 -12.63 13.66
C VAL A 356 -2.36 -12.47 15.15
N ALA A 357 -1.54 -13.37 15.69
CA ALA A 357 -0.95 -13.24 17.02
C ALA A 357 0.56 -13.47 16.91
N GLN A 358 1.34 -12.51 17.36
CA GLN A 358 2.79 -12.53 17.23
C GLN A 358 3.50 -12.25 18.54
N LEU A 359 4.58 -13.00 18.80
CA LEU A 359 5.53 -12.77 19.87
C LEU A 359 6.89 -12.43 19.29
N ASN A 360 7.47 -11.30 19.71
CA ASN A 360 8.78 -10.82 19.27
C ASN A 360 9.79 -10.91 20.41
N TYR A 361 11.00 -11.39 20.10
CA TYR A 361 12.15 -11.38 20.98
C TYR A 361 13.32 -10.63 20.34
N TYR A 362 13.72 -9.52 20.94
CA TYR A 362 14.83 -8.68 20.50
C TYR A 362 16.12 -9.17 21.16
N VAL A 363 16.82 -10.11 20.51
CA VAL A 363 18.09 -10.67 20.99
C VAL A 363 19.11 -9.55 21.20
N ILE A 364 19.28 -8.73 20.16
CA ILE A 364 20.05 -7.49 20.17
C ILE A 364 19.10 -6.41 19.65
N PRO A 365 18.56 -5.53 20.53
CA PRO A 365 17.61 -4.49 20.10
C PRO A 365 18.14 -3.67 18.93
N GLY A 366 17.32 -3.54 17.88
CA GLY A 366 17.66 -2.84 16.63
C GLY A 366 18.67 -3.56 15.73
N ARG A 367 19.05 -4.82 16.01
CA ARG A 367 20.04 -5.58 15.21
C ARG A 367 19.62 -7.01 14.89
N LEU A 368 19.18 -7.78 15.88
CA LEU A 368 18.77 -9.17 15.72
C LEU A 368 17.47 -9.42 16.46
N GLN A 369 16.49 -9.89 15.74
CA GLN A 369 15.14 -10.16 16.22
C GLN A 369 14.72 -11.57 15.85
N LEU A 370 13.97 -12.22 16.74
CA LEU A 370 13.27 -13.46 16.50
C LEU A 370 11.78 -13.21 16.64
N GLY A 371 10.97 -13.90 15.86
CA GLY A 371 9.53 -13.82 15.91
C GLY A 371 8.87 -15.18 15.80
N LEU A 372 7.79 -15.36 16.56
CA LEU A 372 6.86 -16.45 16.36
C LEU A 372 5.50 -15.84 16.05
N ASN A 373 4.91 -16.23 14.95
CA ASN A 373 3.68 -15.68 14.41
C ASN A 373 2.71 -16.82 14.10
N PHE A 374 1.47 -16.65 14.53
CA PHE A 374 0.35 -17.50 14.14
C PHE A 374 -0.64 -16.65 13.36
N GLN A 375 -1.03 -17.10 12.17
CA GLN A 375 -1.91 -16.41 11.23
C GLN A 375 -3.14 -17.25 10.94
N PHE A 376 -4.27 -16.59 10.82
CA PHE A 376 -5.53 -17.17 10.35
C PHE A 376 -6.11 -16.26 9.26
N GLY A 377 -6.52 -16.85 8.15
CA GLY A 377 -7.19 -16.17 7.06
C GLY A 377 -8.41 -16.92 6.57
N LYS A 378 -9.41 -16.17 6.08
CA LYS A 378 -10.58 -16.74 5.43
C LYS A 378 -10.98 -15.91 4.23
N LYS A 379 -11.27 -16.59 3.12
CA LYS A 379 -11.78 -16.03 1.88
C LYS A 379 -13.24 -16.44 1.68
N TYR A 380 -14.01 -15.50 1.16
CA TYR A 380 -15.37 -15.73 0.68
C TYR A 380 -15.48 -15.24 -0.75
N ASN A 381 -16.16 -16.00 -1.58
CA ASN A 381 -16.48 -15.61 -2.95
C ASN A 381 -17.93 -15.09 -3.05
N LYS A 382 -18.27 -14.50 -4.20
CA LYS A 382 -19.59 -13.93 -4.49
C LYS A 382 -20.74 -14.91 -4.31
N ASP A 383 -20.53 -16.18 -4.66
CA ASP A 383 -21.50 -17.28 -4.48
C ASP A 383 -21.67 -17.76 -3.03
N GLY A 384 -20.94 -17.18 -2.07
CA GLY A 384 -20.93 -17.55 -0.67
C GLY A 384 -20.00 -18.71 -0.32
N ASN A 385 -19.38 -19.38 -1.30
CA ASN A 385 -18.35 -20.39 -1.04
C ASN A 385 -17.15 -19.76 -0.35
N SER A 386 -16.52 -20.52 0.54
CA SER A 386 -15.40 -20.01 1.34
C SER A 386 -14.38 -21.07 1.65
N ALA A 387 -13.15 -20.66 1.88
CA ALA A 387 -12.07 -21.46 2.42
C ALA A 387 -11.26 -20.66 3.42
N ASP A 388 -10.57 -21.33 4.30
CA ASP A 388 -9.71 -20.75 5.32
C ASP A 388 -8.34 -21.42 5.31
N ASP A 389 -7.35 -20.71 5.88
CA ASP A 389 -5.99 -21.19 6.03
C ASP A 389 -5.40 -20.72 7.34
N GLU A 390 -4.55 -21.55 7.93
CA GLU A 390 -3.78 -21.27 9.14
C GLU A 390 -2.29 -21.47 8.90
N ARG A 391 -1.48 -20.59 9.48
CA ARG A 391 -0.03 -20.62 9.36
C ARG A 391 0.67 -20.39 10.68
N MET A 392 1.81 -21.05 10.83
CA MET A 392 2.82 -20.69 11.82
C MET A 392 4.08 -20.21 11.09
N LEU A 393 4.62 -19.09 11.52
CA LEU A 393 5.82 -18.51 10.95
C LEU A 393 6.84 -18.26 12.07
N PHE A 394 8.04 -18.86 11.95
CA PHE A 394 9.20 -18.51 12.74
C PHE A 394 10.11 -17.61 11.91
N ASN A 395 10.46 -16.46 12.47
CA ASN A 395 11.23 -15.43 11.81
C ASN A 395 12.58 -15.19 12.49
N VAL A 396 13.60 -14.95 11.66
CA VAL A 396 14.91 -14.42 12.07
C VAL A 396 15.22 -13.20 11.23
N THR A 397 15.27 -12.02 11.86
CA THR A 397 15.52 -10.75 11.16
C THR A 397 16.83 -10.12 11.64
N TYR A 398 17.69 -9.81 10.68
CA TYR A 398 18.90 -9.02 10.87
C TYR A 398 18.68 -7.59 10.35
N LEU A 399 19.08 -6.61 11.17
CA LEU A 399 18.99 -5.19 10.84
C LEU A 399 20.37 -4.54 10.85
N PHE A 400 20.66 -3.83 9.78
CA PHE A 400 21.85 -3.00 9.66
C PHE A 400 21.44 -1.58 9.29
N SER A 401 22.06 -0.59 9.92
CA SER A 401 21.86 0.82 9.58
C SER A 401 23.14 1.61 9.81
N THR A 402 23.47 2.50 8.88
CA THR A 402 24.54 3.51 9.04
C THR A 402 24.05 4.73 9.83
N VAL A 403 22.75 4.88 10.01
CA VAL A 403 22.14 5.96 10.81
C VAL A 403 22.19 5.55 12.28
N LYS A 404 22.78 6.44 13.10
CA LYS A 404 22.87 6.28 14.57
C LYS A 404 21.56 6.62 15.26
#